data_32be0199d06527cd89eeb0063daa23af
#
_entry.id   32be0199d06527cd89eeb0063daa23af
#
_cell.length_a   1.000
_cell.length_b   1.000
_cell.length_c   1.000
_cell.angle_alpha   90.00
_cell.angle_beta   90.00
_cell.angle_gamma   90.00
#
_symmetry.space_group_name_H-M   'P 1'
#
loop_
_entity.id
_entity.type
_entity.pdbx_description
1 polymer ?
#
loop_
_entity_poly.entity_id
_entity_poly.type
_entity_poly.pdbx_seq_one_letter_code
_entity_poly.pdbx_strand_id
1 'polypeptide(L)'
;MPKILTFKKRRDFLRVAKGFYVATHNMVLQATRSLSDDCDFFVGYTATKKIGNAVVRNLSKRRLRSLVHENLQEYGLNYVDYVFIAKKTTHSCDFEELKKDIIYAIKKINKNFLQNSENNETIERVTDEQKQSN
;
A
#
# COMPACT_ATOMS: atom_id res chain seq x y z
N MET A 1 15.10 10.57 -10.73
CA MET A 1 14.29 9.54 -10.12
C MET A 1 13.03 10.13 -9.53
N PRO A 2 11.90 9.42 -9.59
CA PRO A 2 10.69 9.90 -8.94
C PRO A 2 10.88 10.06 -7.43
N LYS A 3 10.24 11.08 -6.89
CA LYS A 3 10.26 11.29 -5.44
C LYS A 3 9.12 10.52 -4.81
N ILE A 4 9.24 10.26 -3.52
CA ILE A 4 8.16 9.67 -2.73
C ILE A 4 7.59 10.76 -1.85
N LEU A 5 6.38 11.20 -2.17
CA LEU A 5 5.69 12.27 -1.46
C LEU A 5 4.60 11.67 -0.58
N THR A 6 4.34 12.28 0.54
CA THR A 6 3.42 11.73 1.54
C THR A 6 2.10 12.50 1.58
N PHE A 7 0.98 11.78 1.57
CA PHE A 7 -0.34 12.36 1.79
C PHE A 7 -0.44 12.89 3.21
N LYS A 8 -1.18 13.99 3.35
CA LYS A 8 -1.49 14.56 4.68
C LYS A 8 -2.97 14.79 4.87
N LYS A 9 -3.75 14.82 3.79
CA LYS A 9 -5.17 15.15 3.88
C LYS A 9 -6.02 13.90 3.98
N ARG A 10 -7.02 13.96 4.86
CA ARG A 10 -7.96 12.87 5.06
C ARG A 10 -8.64 12.43 3.76
N ARG A 11 -8.99 13.37 2.88
CA ARG A 11 -9.67 13.05 1.63
C ARG A 11 -8.84 12.12 0.75
N ASP A 12 -7.51 12.24 0.78
CA ASP A 12 -6.65 11.38 -0.03
C ASP A 12 -6.67 9.95 0.49
N PHE A 13 -6.65 9.78 1.82
CA PHE A 13 -6.74 8.46 2.42
C PHE A 13 -8.09 7.80 2.11
N LEU A 14 -9.17 8.57 2.17
CA LEU A 14 -10.50 8.04 1.87
C LEU A 14 -10.63 7.64 0.41
N ARG A 15 -10.03 8.41 -0.49
CA ARG A 15 -10.04 8.10 -1.91
C ARG A 15 -9.31 6.79 -2.20
N VAL A 16 -8.11 6.62 -1.63
CA VAL A 16 -7.33 5.40 -1.84
C VAL A 16 -8.02 4.19 -1.22
N ALA A 17 -8.69 4.38 -0.08
CA ALA A 17 -9.41 3.29 0.59
C ALA A 17 -10.52 2.68 -0.26
N LYS A 18 -11.02 3.42 -1.24
CA LYS A 18 -12.05 2.91 -2.15
C LYS A 18 -11.50 2.08 -3.29
N GLY A 19 -10.19 2.04 -3.44
CA GLY A 19 -9.54 1.28 -4.50
C GLY A 19 -9.32 -0.17 -4.14
N PHE A 20 -8.24 -0.73 -4.63
CA PHE A 20 -7.89 -2.12 -4.36
C PHE A 20 -7.18 -2.25 -3.03
N TYR A 21 -7.17 -3.47 -2.47
CA TYR A 21 -6.38 -3.71 -1.28
C TYR A 21 -5.78 -5.10 -1.28
N VAL A 22 -4.67 -5.24 -0.56
CA VAL A 22 -4.01 -6.52 -0.31
C VAL A 22 -3.63 -6.54 1.16
N ALA A 23 -4.06 -7.58 1.86
CA ALA A 23 -3.72 -7.76 3.28
C ALA A 23 -2.69 -8.87 3.41
N THR A 24 -1.65 -8.61 4.20
CA THR A 24 -0.69 -9.63 4.59
C THR A 24 -0.79 -9.84 6.10
N HIS A 25 0.03 -10.73 6.64
CA HIS A 25 0.02 -10.97 8.08
C HIS A 25 0.36 -9.70 8.87
N ASN A 26 1.29 -8.90 8.35
CA ASN A 26 1.87 -7.80 9.11
C ASN A 26 1.46 -6.40 8.67
N MET A 27 0.71 -6.27 7.57
CA MET A 27 0.28 -4.95 7.11
C MET A 27 -0.81 -5.07 6.05
N VAL A 28 -1.46 -3.96 5.74
CA VAL A 28 -2.44 -3.87 4.66
C VAL A 28 -1.99 -2.79 3.69
N LEU A 29 -2.11 -3.06 2.40
CA LEU A 29 -1.83 -2.07 1.36
C LEU A 29 -3.12 -1.74 0.62
N GLN A 30 -3.38 -0.45 0.44
CA GLN A 30 -4.47 0.03 -0.41
C GLN A 30 -3.87 0.83 -1.55
N ALA A 31 -4.51 0.82 -2.69
CA ALA A 31 -4.02 1.56 -3.85
C ALA A 31 -5.13 1.94 -4.79
N THR A 32 -4.96 3.08 -5.45
CA THR A 32 -5.86 3.54 -6.51
C THR A 32 -5.03 4.33 -7.52
N ARG A 33 -5.58 4.54 -8.71
CA ARG A 33 -4.88 5.29 -9.73
C ARG A 33 -4.71 6.74 -9.28
N SER A 34 -3.53 7.29 -9.54
CA SER A 34 -3.23 8.66 -9.17
C SER A 34 -4.09 9.65 -9.94
N LEU A 35 -4.41 10.77 -9.31
CA LEU A 35 -5.10 11.89 -9.97
C LEU A 35 -4.12 12.82 -10.67
N SER A 36 -2.83 12.68 -10.37
CA SER A 36 -1.80 13.56 -10.89
C SER A 36 -1.10 12.91 -12.08
N ASP A 37 -0.65 13.73 -13.01
CA ASP A 37 0.19 13.27 -14.12
C ASP A 37 1.67 13.32 -13.76
N ASP A 38 2.00 13.72 -12.53
CA ASP A 38 3.37 13.74 -12.06
C ASP A 38 3.95 12.33 -12.05
N CYS A 39 5.25 12.26 -12.19
CA CYS A 39 5.95 10.99 -12.15
C CYS A 39 6.37 10.58 -10.74
N ASP A 40 5.96 11.34 -9.72
CA ASP A 40 6.31 11.06 -8.35
C ASP A 40 5.32 10.07 -7.72
N PHE A 41 5.81 9.32 -6.72
CA PHE A 41 4.97 8.44 -5.94
C PHE A 41 4.26 9.23 -4.84
N PHE A 42 2.98 8.94 -4.62
CA PHE A 42 2.25 9.52 -3.50
C PHE A 42 1.83 8.40 -2.58
N VAL A 43 2.25 8.47 -1.32
CA VAL A 43 1.98 7.42 -0.34
C VAL A 43 1.42 7.99 0.94
N GLY A 44 0.67 7.16 1.67
CA GLY A 44 0.20 7.49 2.99
C GLY A 44 0.50 6.35 3.94
N TYR A 45 0.63 6.67 5.22
CA TYR A 45 0.89 5.69 6.26
C TYR A 45 -0.17 5.84 7.35
N THR A 46 -0.78 4.73 7.74
CA THR A 46 -1.83 4.73 8.75
C THR A 46 -1.50 3.77 9.87
N ALA A 47 -1.65 4.23 11.11
CA ALA A 47 -1.53 3.39 12.29
C ALA A 47 -2.58 3.86 13.28
N THR A 48 -3.67 3.10 13.42
CA THR A 48 -4.78 3.49 14.28
C THR A 48 -4.51 3.15 15.74
N LYS A 49 -5.35 3.70 16.61
CA LYS A 49 -5.24 3.42 18.04
C LYS A 49 -5.46 1.96 18.39
N LYS A 50 -6.09 1.22 17.50
CA LYS A 50 -6.37 -0.21 17.72
C LYS A 50 -5.10 -1.05 17.82
N ILE A 51 -3.99 -0.62 17.21
CA ILE A 51 -2.76 -1.42 17.23
C ILE A 51 -1.88 -1.17 18.45
N GLY A 52 -2.12 -0.08 19.18
CA GLY A 52 -1.34 0.22 20.36
C GLY A 52 -1.27 1.70 20.65
N ASN A 53 -0.39 2.06 21.60
CA ASN A 53 -0.19 3.43 22.02
C ASN A 53 0.63 4.22 20.98
N ALA A 54 0.92 5.48 21.30
CA ALA A 54 1.63 6.37 20.39
C ALA A 54 3.01 5.84 20.01
N VAL A 55 3.71 5.23 20.97
CA VAL A 55 5.05 4.67 20.71
C VAL A 55 4.96 3.55 19.69
N VAL A 56 4.01 2.63 19.87
CA VAL A 56 3.80 1.50 18.96
C VAL A 56 3.41 2.01 17.57
N ARG A 57 2.49 2.97 17.53
CA ARG A 57 2.03 3.51 16.24
C ARG A 57 3.17 4.22 15.50
N ASN A 58 3.97 5.00 16.19
CA ASN A 58 5.08 5.71 15.57
C ASN A 58 6.15 4.76 15.05
N LEU A 59 6.47 3.74 15.84
CA LEU A 59 7.43 2.71 15.41
C LEU A 59 6.93 1.97 14.18
N SER A 60 5.64 1.62 14.17
CA SER A 60 5.03 0.93 13.03
C SER A 60 5.17 1.76 11.77
N LYS A 61 4.82 3.04 11.84
CA LYS A 61 4.93 3.91 10.67
C LYS A 61 6.37 4.10 10.22
N ARG A 62 7.29 4.18 11.18
CA ARG A 62 8.72 4.31 10.84
C ARG A 62 9.22 3.10 10.07
N ARG A 63 8.85 1.90 10.52
CA ARG A 63 9.26 0.67 9.85
C ARG A 63 8.68 0.60 8.44
N LEU A 64 7.40 0.92 8.29
CA LEU A 64 6.77 0.94 6.98
C LEU A 64 7.44 1.96 6.06
N ARG A 65 7.68 3.17 6.56
CA ARG A 65 8.29 4.23 5.77
C ARG A 65 9.68 3.83 5.28
N SER A 66 10.48 3.24 6.17
CA SER A 66 11.83 2.82 5.82
C SER A 66 11.83 1.80 4.69
N LEU A 67 10.97 0.77 4.80
CA LEU A 67 10.90 -0.28 3.80
C LEU A 67 10.26 0.19 2.49
N VAL A 68 9.29 1.10 2.58
CA VAL A 68 8.66 1.64 1.38
C VAL A 68 9.65 2.50 0.61
N HIS A 69 10.42 3.34 1.29
CA HIS A 69 11.46 4.15 0.62
C HIS A 69 12.48 3.28 -0.10
N GLU A 70 12.82 2.16 0.50
CA GLU A 70 13.81 1.25 -0.07
C GLU A 70 13.28 0.49 -1.29
N ASN A 71 11.98 0.16 -1.29
CA ASN A 71 11.45 -0.80 -2.26
C ASN A 71 10.49 -0.22 -3.29
N LEU A 72 9.90 0.93 -3.03
CA LEU A 72 8.87 1.46 -3.92
C LEU A 72 9.44 1.89 -5.27
N GLN A 73 10.66 2.40 -5.29
CA GLN A 73 11.30 2.81 -6.54
C GLN A 73 11.46 1.63 -7.49
N GLU A 74 11.73 0.46 -6.95
CA GLU A 74 11.95 -0.73 -7.77
C GLU A 74 10.65 -1.42 -8.16
N TYR A 75 9.70 -1.52 -7.25
CA TYR A 75 8.52 -2.35 -7.44
C TYR A 75 7.23 -1.57 -7.66
N GLY A 76 7.20 -0.28 -7.32
CA GLY A 76 5.97 0.51 -7.40
C GLY A 76 5.69 1.06 -8.78
N LEU A 77 4.46 1.55 -8.96
CA LEU A 77 4.04 2.24 -10.17
C LEU A 77 3.80 3.72 -9.84
N ASN A 78 4.45 4.62 -10.56
CA ASN A 78 4.38 6.04 -10.22
C ASN A 78 3.08 6.73 -10.65
N TYR A 79 2.17 6.00 -11.28
CA TYR A 79 0.82 6.51 -11.57
C TYR A 79 -0.23 5.89 -10.65
N VAL A 80 0.22 5.30 -9.54
CA VAL A 80 -0.66 4.68 -8.54
C VAL A 80 -0.34 5.30 -7.18
N ASP A 81 -1.37 5.64 -6.43
CA ASP A 81 -1.23 6.14 -5.07
C ASP A 81 -1.40 4.98 -4.10
N TYR A 82 -0.54 4.90 -3.09
CA TYR A 82 -0.49 3.79 -2.14
C TYR A 82 -0.73 4.28 -0.72
N VAL A 83 -1.45 3.47 0.07
CA VAL A 83 -1.57 3.69 1.51
C VAL A 83 -1.18 2.40 2.22
N PHE A 84 -0.21 2.51 3.12
CA PHE A 84 0.29 1.38 3.90
C PHE A 84 -0.27 1.48 5.30
N ILE A 85 -0.99 0.46 5.73
CA ILE A 85 -1.71 0.43 7.01
C ILE A 85 -1.06 -0.56 7.94
N ALA A 86 -0.68 -0.10 9.13
CA ALA A 86 -0.06 -0.95 10.14
C ALA A 86 -1.08 -1.88 10.78
N LYS A 87 -0.64 -3.07 11.13
CA LYS A 87 -1.36 -4.02 11.95
C LYS A 87 -0.67 -4.14 13.29
N LYS A 88 -1.25 -4.91 14.21
CA LYS A 88 -0.68 -5.07 15.56
C LYS A 88 0.74 -5.61 15.54
N THR A 89 1.08 -6.42 14.54
CA THR A 89 2.39 -7.06 14.45
C THR A 89 3.42 -6.23 13.69
N THR A 90 3.02 -5.13 13.04
CA THR A 90 3.94 -4.35 12.22
C THR A 90 5.16 -3.89 13.00
N HIS A 91 4.96 -3.45 14.26
CA HIS A 91 6.06 -2.91 15.06
C HIS A 91 7.00 -3.97 15.61
N SER A 92 6.55 -5.22 15.72
CA SER A 92 7.30 -6.24 16.44
C SER A 92 7.70 -7.45 15.61
N CYS A 93 7.16 -7.61 14.41
CA CYS A 93 7.53 -8.74 13.57
C CYS A 93 8.97 -8.60 13.07
N ASP A 94 9.52 -9.72 12.57
CA ASP A 94 10.83 -9.70 11.98
C ASP A 94 10.86 -8.71 10.81
N PHE A 95 11.90 -7.88 10.75
CA PHE A 95 12.00 -6.82 9.74
C PHE A 95 12.06 -7.39 8.33
N GLU A 96 12.75 -8.51 8.14
CA GLU A 96 12.81 -9.16 6.84
C GLU A 96 11.45 -9.73 6.43
N GLU A 97 10.69 -10.21 7.39
CA GLU A 97 9.33 -10.68 7.12
C GLU A 97 8.44 -9.54 6.68
N LEU A 98 8.54 -8.40 7.34
CA LEU A 98 7.78 -7.21 6.95
C LEU A 98 8.18 -6.74 5.56
N LYS A 99 9.47 -6.78 5.24
CA LYS A 99 9.96 -6.40 3.91
C LYS A 99 9.35 -7.31 2.83
N LYS A 100 9.32 -8.61 3.08
CA LYS A 100 8.73 -9.56 2.13
C LYS A 100 7.25 -9.28 1.94
N ASP A 101 6.55 -8.97 3.03
CA ASP A 101 5.12 -8.63 2.96
C ASP A 101 4.88 -7.40 2.11
N ILE A 102 5.69 -6.37 2.29
CA ILE A 102 5.56 -5.13 1.54
C ILE A 102 5.79 -5.36 0.05
N ILE A 103 6.87 -6.06 -0.29
CA ILE A 103 7.17 -6.34 -1.70
C ILE A 103 6.08 -7.18 -2.34
N TYR A 104 5.63 -8.22 -1.64
CA TYR A 104 4.55 -9.07 -2.11
C TYR A 104 3.28 -8.26 -2.36
N ALA A 105 2.91 -7.41 -1.40
CA ALA A 105 1.69 -6.62 -1.50
C ALA A 105 1.77 -5.65 -2.69
N ILE A 106 2.90 -4.98 -2.87
CA ILE A 106 3.08 -4.05 -3.98
C ILE A 106 2.94 -4.79 -5.31
N LYS A 107 3.62 -5.90 -5.46
CA LYS A 107 3.56 -6.66 -6.71
C LYS A 107 2.15 -7.17 -6.99
N LYS A 108 1.48 -7.66 -5.97
CA LYS A 108 0.14 -8.21 -6.14
C LYS A 108 -0.87 -7.13 -6.50
N ILE A 109 -0.85 -6.00 -5.81
CA ILE A 109 -1.81 -4.94 -6.05
C ILE A 109 -1.57 -4.27 -7.40
N ASN A 110 -0.31 -4.20 -7.85
CA ASN A 110 0.03 -3.60 -9.13
C ASN A 110 -0.58 -4.33 -10.32
N LYS A 111 -0.86 -5.62 -10.18
CA LYS A 111 -1.48 -6.37 -11.27
C LYS A 111 -2.82 -5.79 -11.68
N ASN A 112 -3.52 -5.16 -10.75
CA ASN A 112 -4.80 -4.53 -11.05
C ASN A 112 -4.66 -3.34 -12.01
N PHE A 113 -3.49 -2.71 -12.03
CA PHE A 113 -3.26 -1.53 -12.85
C PHE A 113 -2.55 -1.85 -14.16
N LEU A 114 -1.65 -2.82 -14.13
CA LEU A 114 -0.87 -3.19 -15.31
C LEU A 114 -1.72 -3.82 -16.41
N GLN A 115 -2.73 -4.60 -16.03
CA GLN A 115 -3.58 -5.33 -16.97
C GLN A 115 -4.84 -4.58 -17.33
N ASN A 116 -5.11 -3.49 -16.64
CA ASN A 116 -6.39 -2.82 -16.69
C ASN A 116 -6.71 -2.22 -18.05
N SER A 117 -5.71 -1.73 -18.75
CA SER A 117 -5.92 -1.08 -20.05
C SER A 117 -6.35 -2.06 -21.13
N GLU A 118 -6.07 -3.34 -20.97
CA GLU A 118 -6.35 -4.34 -21.99
C GLU A 118 -7.64 -5.12 -21.76
N ASN A 119 -7.95 -5.40 -20.49
CA ASN A 119 -9.05 -6.30 -20.14
C ASN A 119 -9.74 -5.86 -18.86
N ASN A 120 -10.27 -4.65 -18.83
CA ASN A 120 -10.89 -4.08 -17.64
C ASN A 120 -11.89 -5.00 -16.97
N GLU A 121 -12.87 -5.45 -17.71
CA GLU A 121 -13.96 -6.22 -17.13
C GLU A 121 -13.49 -7.54 -16.58
N THR A 122 -12.62 -8.22 -17.33
CA THR A 122 -12.10 -9.51 -16.92
C THR A 122 -11.28 -9.38 -15.65
N ILE A 123 -10.46 -8.33 -15.59
CA ILE A 123 -9.60 -8.12 -14.43
C ILE A 123 -10.43 -7.80 -13.19
N GLU A 124 -11.47 -7.01 -13.32
CA GLU A 124 -12.33 -6.70 -12.20
C GLU A 124 -12.97 -7.96 -11.60
N ARG A 125 -13.45 -8.86 -12.47
CA ARG A 125 -14.04 -10.10 -12.00
C ARG A 125 -13.03 -10.96 -11.28
N VAL A 126 -11.83 -11.06 -11.83
CA VAL A 126 -10.76 -11.85 -11.20
C VAL A 126 -10.40 -11.27 -9.85
N THR A 127 -10.32 -9.95 -9.76
CA THR A 127 -10.01 -9.28 -8.50
C THR A 127 -11.05 -9.58 -7.43
N ASP A 128 -12.33 -9.55 -7.80
CA ASP A 128 -13.41 -9.86 -6.87
C ASP A 128 -13.34 -11.29 -6.38
N GLU A 129 -13.05 -12.21 -7.26
CA GLU A 129 -12.91 -13.61 -6.88
C GLU A 129 -11.76 -13.80 -5.90
N GLN A 130 -10.65 -13.13 -6.14
CA GLN A 130 -9.51 -13.21 -5.23
C GLN A 130 -9.83 -12.64 -3.86
N LYS A 131 -10.60 -11.58 -3.79
CA LYS A 131 -11.02 -11.02 -2.52
C LYS A 131 -11.87 -12.00 -1.74
N GLN A 132 -12.74 -12.73 -2.41
CA GLN A 132 -13.61 -13.70 -1.77
C GLN A 132 -12.84 -14.91 -1.26
N SER A 133 -11.80 -15.30 -1.94
CA SER A 133 -11.01 -16.48 -1.57
C SER A 133 -10.07 -16.19 -0.40
N ASN A 134 -9.85 -14.95 -0.10
CA ASN A 134 -8.99 -14.57 1.01
C ASN A 134 -9.81 -14.38 2.29
#